data_bb7f5c72c840ff7b7eb849eadf643951
#
_entry.id   bb7f5c72c840ff7b7eb849eadf643951
#
_cell.length_a   1.000
_cell.length_b   1.000
_cell.length_c   1.000
_cell.angle_alpha   90.00
_cell.angle_beta   90.00
_cell.angle_gamma   90.00
#
_symmetry.space_group_name_H-M   'P 1'
#
loop_
_entity.id
_entity.type
_entity.pdbx_description
1 polymer ?
#
loop_
_entity_poly.entity_id
_entity_poly.type
_entity_poly.pdbx_seq_one_letter_code
_entity_poly.pdbx_strand_id
1 'polypeptide(L)'
;MAKNTYKQDEILEEPFDIRHLLRASSYIKKYQKRMIIAILLSSLGGAFGYIAPMITQHALDVAIPDKNFRLLFSLVIALLALYTGSIIFVTIRSKIMVEVSQNIIYDIRKDLFEHLQKLPFQYYDDRPHGKILIRVVNYVNSVSDMLSNGLINIVLESFNLLFIVIFMFLVDVQLALVVLCGVPILTVFMIWIKNKQRKAWQAVSNKNSNLNAYLQENIVGARITQIFAREDENAQIFQDLSQDCRRTWNTAVRYSNLVWPGIDAISVCVRAAIFLFGLVIFGEGNKSLGTIVAISSYASFFWQPIMNLGNIFNNFINNIAYLERIFETMDEPVTVSDKENAKEMPTIRGEVTFDHVAFSYDETKKVLKDVSFTVKPGESGALVGPTGAGKSSIVKLVSRSLNVDSGPEVVDGQDISEVTIHSLRSQMGIMMQDSFIFSGTIGDNIRYGKLTASEDEIRKASRIVCADDFISRMPEGYDTEVRERGSMLSQGQKQLISFARTLLSDPSILILDEATSSIDVQTEKALQTGLNAMLQGRTSFIIAHRLSTIRGCDRIMYIDDGGIMETGSHEELMAKKGYYYKLYTAQLEEVHKTA
;
A
#
# COMPACT_ATOMS: atom_id res chain seq x y z
N MET A 1 29.13 1.56 -19.53
CA MET A 1 27.66 1.38 -19.63
C MET A 1 27.27 0.17 -18.81
N ALA A 2 26.54 0.36 -17.73
CA ALA A 2 25.95 -0.75 -17.00
C ALA A 2 24.99 -1.48 -17.96
N LYS A 3 25.25 -2.76 -18.23
CA LYS A 3 24.35 -3.61 -19.00
C LYS A 3 23.05 -3.75 -18.18
N ASN A 4 22.05 -2.95 -18.50
CA ASN A 4 20.73 -3.10 -17.93
C ASN A 4 20.15 -4.45 -18.34
N THR A 5 20.04 -5.35 -17.40
CA THR A 5 19.59 -6.74 -17.61
C THR A 5 18.06 -6.82 -17.58
N TYR A 6 17.36 -6.05 -18.46
CA TYR A 6 15.90 -6.17 -18.68
C TYR A 6 15.47 -7.54 -19.27
N LYS A 7 16.39 -8.49 -19.34
CA LYS A 7 16.17 -9.85 -19.89
C LYS A 7 16.21 -10.96 -18.84
N GLN A 8 16.41 -10.66 -17.58
CA GLN A 8 16.34 -11.66 -16.51
C GLN A 8 14.90 -11.82 -16.02
N ASP A 9 14.36 -13.01 -16.20
CA ASP A 9 13.05 -13.38 -15.71
C ASP A 9 13.15 -13.74 -14.23
N GLU A 10 12.43 -13.04 -13.36
CA GLU A 10 12.29 -13.40 -11.94
C GLU A 10 11.36 -14.61 -11.80
N ILE A 11 11.83 -15.64 -11.11
CA ILE A 11 11.02 -16.80 -10.76
C ILE A 11 10.34 -16.50 -9.43
N LEU A 12 9.03 -16.25 -9.46
CA LEU A 12 8.20 -16.10 -8.26
C LEU A 12 7.76 -17.51 -7.81
N GLU A 13 8.55 -18.13 -6.93
CA GLU A 13 8.15 -19.34 -6.19
C GLU A 13 8.23 -19.04 -4.69
N GLU A 14 7.14 -18.52 -4.12
CA GLU A 14 6.95 -18.58 -2.68
C GLU A 14 5.88 -19.66 -2.37
N PRO A 15 6.12 -20.53 -1.38
CA PRO A 15 5.17 -21.57 -1.01
C PRO A 15 3.93 -20.95 -0.33
N PHE A 16 2.77 -21.50 -0.66
CA PHE A 16 1.48 -21.14 -0.09
C PHE A 16 1.47 -21.31 1.43
N ASP A 17 1.30 -20.23 2.21
CA ASP A 17 1.13 -20.31 3.65
C ASP A 17 -0.32 -20.08 4.08
N ILE A 18 -0.99 -21.16 4.52
CA ILE A 18 -2.38 -21.14 4.97
C ILE A 18 -2.58 -20.34 6.27
N ARG A 19 -1.52 -20.05 7.03
CA ARG A 19 -1.59 -19.31 8.30
C ARG A 19 -2.12 -17.90 8.10
N HIS A 20 -1.75 -17.24 7.01
CA HIS A 20 -2.24 -15.90 6.68
C HIS A 20 -3.76 -15.90 6.42
N LEU A 21 -4.29 -16.95 5.79
CA LEU A 21 -5.72 -17.12 5.62
C LEU A 21 -6.47 -17.31 6.94
N LEU A 22 -5.90 -18.11 7.84
CA LEU A 22 -6.48 -18.30 9.17
C LEU A 22 -6.51 -16.98 9.98
N ARG A 23 -5.46 -16.18 9.89
CA ARG A 23 -5.42 -14.84 10.49
C ARG A 23 -6.45 -13.90 9.86
N ALA A 24 -6.57 -13.89 8.54
CA ALA A 24 -7.56 -13.09 7.82
C ALA A 24 -9.00 -13.48 8.18
N SER A 25 -9.22 -14.73 8.59
CA SER A 25 -10.57 -15.18 9.03
C SER A 25 -11.11 -14.38 10.20
N SER A 26 -10.28 -13.72 11.01
CA SER A 26 -10.72 -12.85 12.11
C SER A 26 -11.60 -11.70 11.63
N TYR A 27 -11.24 -11.09 10.49
CA TYR A 27 -12.05 -10.03 9.85
C TYR A 27 -13.38 -10.56 9.33
N ILE A 28 -13.40 -11.80 8.85
CA ILE A 28 -14.62 -12.46 8.36
C ILE A 28 -15.59 -12.79 9.52
N LYS A 29 -15.06 -13.28 10.64
CA LYS A 29 -15.86 -13.69 11.81
C LYS A 29 -16.79 -12.59 12.32
N LYS A 30 -16.37 -11.33 12.23
CA LYS A 30 -17.17 -10.16 12.58
C LYS A 30 -18.49 -10.09 11.78
N TYR A 31 -18.48 -10.55 10.51
CA TYR A 31 -19.60 -10.46 9.57
C TYR A 31 -20.25 -11.82 9.29
N GLN A 32 -19.88 -12.91 10.01
CA GLN A 32 -20.31 -14.28 9.73
C GLN A 32 -21.84 -14.44 9.64
N LYS A 33 -22.63 -13.76 10.49
CA LYS A 33 -24.10 -13.85 10.45
C LYS A 33 -24.66 -13.34 9.12
N ARG A 34 -24.17 -12.21 8.61
CA ARG A 34 -24.59 -11.65 7.32
C ARG A 34 -24.16 -12.56 6.16
N MET A 35 -22.97 -13.15 6.24
CA MET A 35 -22.48 -14.10 5.25
C MET A 35 -23.31 -15.37 5.22
N ILE A 36 -23.69 -15.93 6.36
CA ILE A 36 -24.58 -17.11 6.44
C ILE A 36 -25.94 -16.79 5.81
N ILE A 37 -26.52 -15.63 6.09
CA ILE A 37 -27.78 -15.18 5.48
C ILE A 37 -27.60 -15.09 3.95
N ALA A 38 -26.51 -14.53 3.47
CA ALA A 38 -26.23 -14.43 2.04
C ALA A 38 -26.09 -15.80 1.37
N ILE A 39 -25.43 -16.77 2.03
CA ILE A 39 -25.33 -18.15 1.58
C ILE A 39 -26.72 -18.80 1.49
N LEU A 40 -27.54 -18.69 2.53
CA LEU A 40 -28.87 -19.26 2.57
C LEU A 40 -29.78 -18.68 1.46
N LEU A 41 -29.77 -17.34 1.30
CA LEU A 41 -30.53 -16.68 0.24
C LEU A 41 -30.07 -17.12 -1.15
N SER A 42 -28.77 -17.26 -1.35
CA SER A 42 -28.23 -17.71 -2.64
C SER A 42 -28.57 -19.18 -2.93
N SER A 43 -28.48 -20.05 -1.90
CA SER A 43 -28.82 -21.47 -2.05
C SER A 43 -30.31 -21.65 -2.38
N LEU A 44 -31.20 -20.87 -1.74
CA LEU A 44 -32.62 -20.86 -2.08
C LEU A 44 -32.87 -20.33 -3.49
N GLY A 45 -32.23 -19.21 -3.87
CA GLY A 45 -32.34 -18.66 -5.21
C GLY A 45 -31.83 -19.61 -6.30
N GLY A 46 -30.70 -20.29 -6.03
CA GLY A 46 -30.19 -21.36 -6.91
C GLY A 46 -31.13 -22.54 -7.04
N ALA A 47 -31.65 -23.05 -5.91
CA ALA A 47 -32.60 -24.15 -5.91
C ALA A 47 -33.86 -23.84 -6.77
N PHE A 48 -34.38 -22.60 -6.68
CA PHE A 48 -35.51 -22.18 -7.51
C PHE A 48 -35.18 -22.21 -9.00
N GLY A 49 -33.99 -21.82 -9.42
CA GLY A 49 -33.53 -21.91 -10.79
C GLY A 49 -33.42 -23.36 -11.29
N TYR A 50 -33.00 -24.29 -10.42
CA TYR A 50 -32.82 -25.71 -10.78
C TYR A 50 -34.12 -26.54 -10.76
N ILE A 51 -35.22 -26.02 -10.21
CA ILE A 51 -36.55 -26.64 -10.34
C ILE A 51 -37.13 -26.40 -11.74
N ALA A 52 -36.73 -25.34 -12.44
CA ALA A 52 -37.29 -24.98 -13.74
C ALA A 52 -37.25 -26.10 -14.81
N PRO A 53 -36.15 -26.88 -14.99
CA PRO A 53 -36.15 -28.02 -15.95
C PRO A 53 -37.17 -29.10 -15.61
N MET A 54 -37.46 -29.38 -14.33
CA MET A 54 -38.50 -30.36 -13.93
C MET A 54 -39.90 -29.86 -14.28
N ILE A 55 -40.16 -28.56 -14.10
CA ILE A 55 -41.45 -27.99 -14.54
C ILE A 55 -41.56 -28.07 -16.06
N THR A 56 -40.49 -27.80 -16.79
CA THR A 56 -40.46 -27.96 -18.27
C THR A 56 -40.69 -29.40 -18.69
N GLN A 57 -40.08 -30.35 -17.97
CA GLN A 57 -40.34 -31.79 -18.18
C GLN A 57 -41.84 -32.09 -18.03
N HIS A 58 -42.44 -31.66 -16.92
CA HIS A 58 -43.88 -31.94 -16.67
C HIS A 58 -44.79 -31.27 -17.70
N ALA A 59 -44.42 -30.09 -18.18
CA ALA A 59 -45.15 -29.42 -19.26
C ALA A 59 -45.09 -30.21 -20.57
N LEU A 60 -43.93 -30.76 -20.95
CA LEU A 60 -43.73 -31.52 -22.17
C LEU A 60 -44.34 -32.91 -22.11
N ASP A 61 -44.31 -33.57 -20.94
CA ASP A 61 -44.73 -34.97 -20.81
C ASP A 61 -46.21 -35.14 -20.48
N VAL A 62 -46.85 -34.12 -19.85
CA VAL A 62 -48.23 -34.19 -19.37
C VAL A 62 -49.11 -33.09 -19.98
N ALA A 63 -48.77 -31.80 -19.74
CA ALA A 63 -49.68 -30.70 -20.06
C ALA A 63 -49.93 -30.55 -21.58
N ILE A 64 -48.90 -30.72 -22.40
CA ILE A 64 -49.01 -30.60 -23.88
C ILE A 64 -49.70 -31.80 -24.50
N PRO A 65 -49.31 -33.08 -24.21
CA PRO A 65 -50.00 -34.27 -24.78
C PRO A 65 -51.49 -34.29 -24.40
N ASP A 66 -51.83 -33.97 -23.15
CA ASP A 66 -53.21 -33.97 -22.66
C ASP A 66 -54.00 -32.72 -23.12
N LYS A 67 -53.38 -31.81 -23.88
CA LYS A 67 -53.98 -30.53 -24.33
C LYS A 67 -54.60 -29.72 -23.18
N ASN A 68 -53.99 -29.83 -21.96
CA ASN A 68 -54.49 -29.19 -20.76
C ASN A 68 -53.93 -27.77 -20.63
N PHE A 69 -54.58 -26.80 -21.28
CA PHE A 69 -54.16 -25.41 -21.27
C PHE A 69 -54.17 -24.75 -19.88
N ARG A 70 -55.05 -25.21 -18.96
CA ARG A 70 -55.02 -24.68 -17.56
C ARG A 70 -53.76 -25.09 -16.81
N LEU A 71 -53.37 -26.37 -16.95
CA LEU A 71 -52.14 -26.86 -16.34
C LEU A 71 -50.93 -26.16 -16.95
N LEU A 72 -50.88 -26.06 -18.30
CA LEU A 72 -49.78 -25.37 -18.98
C LEU A 72 -49.62 -23.91 -18.50
N PHE A 73 -50.75 -23.18 -18.40
CA PHE A 73 -50.72 -21.78 -17.91
C PHE A 73 -50.27 -21.68 -16.46
N SER A 74 -50.69 -22.60 -15.59
CA SER A 74 -50.22 -22.65 -14.19
C SER A 74 -48.73 -22.95 -14.08
N LEU A 75 -48.18 -23.84 -14.93
CA LEU A 75 -46.73 -24.13 -14.96
C LEU A 75 -45.92 -22.93 -15.44
N VAL A 76 -46.42 -22.17 -16.43
CA VAL A 76 -45.78 -20.91 -16.88
C VAL A 76 -45.75 -19.88 -15.77
N ILE A 77 -46.88 -19.68 -15.05
CA ILE A 77 -46.91 -18.77 -13.89
C ILE A 77 -45.94 -19.22 -12.80
N ALA A 78 -45.88 -20.54 -12.52
CA ALA A 78 -44.93 -21.11 -11.56
C ALA A 78 -43.46 -20.83 -11.95
N LEU A 79 -43.10 -21.01 -13.22
CA LEU A 79 -41.79 -20.68 -13.75
C LEU A 79 -41.46 -19.21 -13.57
N LEU A 80 -42.38 -18.31 -13.93
CA LEU A 80 -42.19 -16.86 -13.76
C LEU A 80 -42.01 -16.50 -12.30
N ALA A 81 -42.80 -17.08 -11.39
CA ALA A 81 -42.68 -16.86 -9.96
C ALA A 81 -41.34 -17.34 -9.39
N LEU A 82 -40.87 -18.53 -9.82
CA LEU A 82 -39.57 -19.07 -9.40
C LEU A 82 -38.41 -18.21 -9.89
N TYR A 83 -38.40 -17.83 -11.17
CA TYR A 83 -37.35 -16.95 -11.69
C TYR A 83 -37.35 -15.57 -11.01
N THR A 84 -38.53 -14.97 -10.80
CA THR A 84 -38.66 -13.70 -10.09
C THR A 84 -38.16 -13.82 -8.65
N GLY A 85 -38.54 -14.89 -7.96
CA GLY A 85 -38.05 -15.19 -6.60
C GLY A 85 -36.53 -15.37 -6.58
N SER A 86 -35.96 -16.13 -7.54
CA SER A 86 -34.51 -16.31 -7.68
C SER A 86 -33.79 -14.95 -7.86
N ILE A 87 -34.29 -14.08 -8.75
CA ILE A 87 -33.71 -12.75 -8.98
C ILE A 87 -33.74 -11.90 -7.69
N ILE A 88 -34.86 -11.93 -6.95
CA ILE A 88 -34.98 -11.19 -5.68
C ILE A 88 -33.95 -11.66 -4.67
N PHE A 89 -33.81 -12.98 -4.47
CA PHE A 89 -32.85 -13.55 -3.53
C PHE A 89 -31.40 -13.22 -3.92
N VAL A 90 -31.05 -13.34 -5.20
CA VAL A 90 -29.73 -13.00 -5.71
C VAL A 90 -29.44 -11.49 -5.53
N THR A 91 -30.43 -10.63 -5.75
CA THR A 91 -30.28 -9.18 -5.58
C THR A 91 -30.04 -8.82 -4.11
N ILE A 92 -30.84 -9.36 -3.19
CA ILE A 92 -30.69 -9.13 -1.74
C ILE A 92 -29.32 -9.65 -1.27
N ARG A 93 -28.92 -10.87 -1.68
CA ARG A 93 -27.59 -11.41 -1.42
C ARG A 93 -26.49 -10.47 -1.89
N SER A 94 -26.57 -10.02 -3.14
CA SER A 94 -25.54 -9.13 -3.72
C SER A 94 -25.38 -7.84 -2.92
N LYS A 95 -26.50 -7.24 -2.48
CA LYS A 95 -26.46 -6.05 -1.61
C LYS A 95 -25.74 -6.34 -0.28
N ILE A 96 -26.11 -7.44 0.40
CA ILE A 96 -25.47 -7.85 1.66
C ILE A 96 -23.96 -8.06 1.45
N MET A 97 -23.57 -8.69 0.34
CA MET A 97 -22.17 -9.00 0.06
C MET A 97 -21.34 -7.76 -0.23
N VAL A 98 -21.89 -6.79 -0.96
CA VAL A 98 -21.21 -5.50 -1.18
C VAL A 98 -20.97 -4.78 0.15
N GLU A 99 -21.97 -4.73 1.04
CA GLU A 99 -21.80 -4.13 2.37
C GLU A 99 -20.73 -4.85 3.20
N VAL A 100 -20.74 -6.18 3.23
CA VAL A 100 -19.75 -6.98 3.95
C VAL A 100 -18.34 -6.74 3.40
N SER A 101 -18.18 -6.77 2.07
CA SER A 101 -16.90 -6.50 1.40
C SER A 101 -16.35 -5.12 1.78
N GLN A 102 -17.16 -4.07 1.67
CA GLN A 102 -16.74 -2.71 2.01
C GLN A 102 -16.36 -2.55 3.48
N ASN A 103 -17.09 -3.22 4.37
CA ASN A 103 -16.77 -3.19 5.80
C ASN A 103 -15.45 -3.92 6.11
N ILE A 104 -15.17 -5.05 5.45
CA ILE A 104 -13.87 -5.75 5.58
C ILE A 104 -12.73 -4.86 5.07
N ILE A 105 -12.91 -4.19 3.90
CA ILE A 105 -11.95 -3.22 3.37
C ILE A 105 -11.67 -2.13 4.40
N TYR A 106 -12.73 -1.57 4.98
CA TYR A 106 -12.61 -0.51 5.99
C TYR A 106 -11.83 -0.98 7.21
N ASP A 107 -12.18 -2.15 7.78
CA ASP A 107 -11.52 -2.69 8.98
C ASP A 107 -10.02 -2.94 8.72
N ILE A 108 -9.67 -3.65 7.63
CA ILE A 108 -8.26 -3.94 7.30
C ILE A 108 -7.49 -2.63 7.04
N ARG A 109 -8.08 -1.70 6.28
CA ARG A 109 -7.43 -0.43 5.94
C ARG A 109 -7.22 0.44 7.17
N LYS A 110 -8.20 0.46 8.09
CA LYS A 110 -8.10 1.16 9.36
C LYS A 110 -6.95 0.60 10.21
N ASP A 111 -6.95 -0.72 10.45
CA ASP A 111 -5.93 -1.36 11.28
C ASP A 111 -4.52 -1.17 10.69
N LEU A 112 -4.39 -1.33 9.36
CA LEU A 112 -3.13 -1.11 8.65
C LEU A 112 -2.67 0.36 8.75
N PHE A 113 -3.58 1.31 8.56
CA PHE A 113 -3.24 2.73 8.64
C PHE A 113 -2.87 3.17 10.06
N GLU A 114 -3.62 2.70 11.08
CA GLU A 114 -3.29 2.96 12.49
C GLU A 114 -1.93 2.37 12.88
N HIS A 115 -1.59 1.19 12.34
CA HIS A 115 -0.29 0.58 12.58
C HIS A 115 0.82 1.37 11.88
N LEU A 116 0.63 1.76 10.60
CA LEU A 116 1.58 2.58 9.87
C LEU A 116 1.90 3.88 10.62
N GLN A 117 0.92 4.56 11.24
CA GLN A 117 1.18 5.79 11.99
C GLN A 117 2.07 5.59 13.23
N LYS A 118 2.24 4.35 13.71
CA LYS A 118 3.07 4.00 14.86
C LYS A 118 4.47 3.51 14.49
N LEU A 119 4.70 3.19 13.22
CA LEU A 119 5.99 2.68 12.76
C LEU A 119 7.10 3.74 12.86
N PRO A 120 8.34 3.32 13.15
CA PRO A 120 9.47 4.23 13.25
C PRO A 120 9.81 4.87 11.90
N PHE A 121 10.45 6.04 11.90
CA PHE A 121 10.86 6.75 10.67
C PHE A 121 11.74 5.90 9.76
N GLN A 122 12.57 5.02 10.32
CA GLN A 122 13.42 4.10 9.56
C GLN A 122 12.61 3.24 8.57
N TYR A 123 11.41 2.80 8.96
CA TYR A 123 10.53 2.04 8.06
C TYR A 123 10.22 2.82 6.76
N TYR A 124 10.04 4.13 6.87
CA TYR A 124 9.73 5.03 5.75
C TYR A 124 10.97 5.42 4.95
N ASP A 125 12.13 5.55 5.62
CA ASP A 125 13.41 5.87 4.99
C ASP A 125 13.89 4.70 4.11
N ASP A 126 13.70 3.45 4.57
CA ASP A 126 14.18 2.24 3.88
C ASP A 126 13.27 1.75 2.75
N ARG A 127 12.03 2.26 2.66
CA ARG A 127 11.02 1.75 1.72
C ARG A 127 10.42 2.83 0.83
N PRO A 128 10.33 2.60 -0.49
CA PRO A 128 9.67 3.53 -1.40
C PRO A 128 8.20 3.77 -1.02
N HIS A 129 7.79 5.02 -0.86
CA HIS A 129 6.42 5.40 -0.47
C HIS A 129 5.33 4.81 -1.38
N GLY A 130 5.62 4.67 -2.68
CA GLY A 130 4.71 4.04 -3.63
C GLY A 130 4.39 2.58 -3.29
N LYS A 131 5.36 1.80 -2.75
CA LYS A 131 5.11 0.42 -2.31
C LYS A 131 4.18 0.36 -1.10
N ILE A 132 4.32 1.30 -0.17
CA ILE A 132 3.44 1.39 1.01
C ILE A 132 2.02 1.73 0.57
N LEU A 133 1.86 2.71 -0.34
CA LEU A 133 0.55 3.11 -0.87
C LEU A 133 -0.17 1.95 -1.57
N ILE A 134 0.54 1.17 -2.40
CA ILE A 134 -0.03 -0.01 -3.09
C ILE A 134 -0.53 -1.04 -2.07
N ARG A 135 0.16 -1.25 -0.94
CA ARG A 135 -0.29 -2.17 0.12
C ARG A 135 -1.60 -1.73 0.75
N VAL A 136 -1.73 -0.43 1.06
CA VAL A 136 -2.93 0.13 1.72
C VAL A 136 -4.13 0.19 0.79
N VAL A 137 -3.93 0.46 -0.49
CA VAL A 137 -5.02 0.69 -1.46
C VAL A 137 -5.31 -0.58 -2.26
N ASN A 138 -4.36 -1.04 -3.06
CA ASN A 138 -4.63 -2.08 -4.06
C ASN A 138 -4.69 -3.47 -3.43
N TYR A 139 -3.73 -3.82 -2.56
CA TYR A 139 -3.71 -5.15 -1.95
C TYR A 139 -4.90 -5.38 -1.03
N VAL A 140 -5.30 -4.37 -0.25
CA VAL A 140 -6.48 -4.47 0.62
C VAL A 140 -7.76 -4.70 -0.19
N ASN A 141 -7.94 -4.02 -1.34
CA ASN A 141 -9.09 -4.25 -2.22
C ASN A 141 -9.11 -5.70 -2.74
N SER A 142 -7.99 -6.17 -3.28
CA SER A 142 -7.88 -7.52 -3.84
C SER A 142 -8.10 -8.62 -2.79
N VAL A 143 -7.54 -8.43 -1.59
CA VAL A 143 -7.72 -9.35 -0.47
C VAL A 143 -9.16 -9.36 0.02
N SER A 144 -9.81 -8.22 0.12
CA SER A 144 -11.21 -8.14 0.53
C SER A 144 -12.15 -8.84 -0.46
N ASP A 145 -11.92 -8.67 -1.76
CA ASP A 145 -12.68 -9.39 -2.80
C ASP A 145 -12.48 -10.91 -2.67
N MET A 146 -11.27 -11.35 -2.39
CA MET A 146 -10.99 -12.77 -2.14
C MET A 146 -11.72 -13.28 -0.89
N LEU A 147 -11.66 -12.55 0.22
CA LEU A 147 -12.24 -12.97 1.50
C LEU A 147 -13.77 -12.94 1.49
N SER A 148 -14.37 -11.94 0.86
CA SER A 148 -15.84 -11.79 0.83
C SER A 148 -16.48 -12.58 -0.30
N ASN A 149 -16.13 -12.27 -1.55
CA ASN A 149 -16.74 -12.90 -2.71
C ASN A 149 -16.11 -14.27 -3.00
N GLY A 150 -14.79 -14.42 -2.86
CA GLY A 150 -14.10 -15.65 -3.19
C GLY A 150 -14.53 -16.83 -2.33
N LEU A 151 -14.47 -16.71 -1.00
CA LEU A 151 -14.85 -17.79 -0.07
C LEU A 151 -16.32 -18.16 -0.19
N ILE A 152 -17.20 -17.16 -0.26
CA ILE A 152 -18.64 -17.41 -0.41
C ILE A 152 -18.94 -18.10 -1.74
N ASN A 153 -18.34 -17.62 -2.82
CA ASN A 153 -18.59 -18.22 -4.13
C ASN A 153 -18.11 -19.68 -4.20
N ILE A 154 -17.04 -20.07 -3.49
CA ILE A 154 -16.68 -21.50 -3.37
C ILE A 154 -17.83 -22.30 -2.77
N VAL A 155 -18.40 -21.82 -1.67
CA VAL A 155 -19.51 -22.49 -0.99
C VAL A 155 -20.74 -22.53 -1.91
N LEU A 156 -21.06 -21.42 -2.56
CA LEU A 156 -22.23 -21.32 -3.45
C LEU A 156 -22.09 -22.21 -4.68
N GLU A 157 -20.95 -22.21 -5.35
CA GLU A 157 -20.74 -23.06 -6.52
C GLU A 157 -20.72 -24.55 -6.15
N SER A 158 -20.23 -24.87 -4.95
CA SER A 158 -20.33 -26.24 -4.42
C SER A 158 -21.78 -26.63 -4.16
N PHE A 159 -22.63 -25.76 -3.59
CA PHE A 159 -24.06 -26.01 -3.46
C PHE A 159 -24.78 -26.09 -4.81
N ASN A 160 -24.45 -25.20 -5.75
CA ASN A 160 -25.01 -25.24 -7.11
C ASN A 160 -24.71 -26.57 -7.76
N LEU A 161 -23.47 -27.04 -7.72
CA LEU A 161 -23.07 -28.32 -8.25
C LEU A 161 -23.82 -29.48 -7.58
N LEU A 162 -23.92 -29.44 -6.25
CA LEU A 162 -24.65 -30.45 -5.48
C LEU A 162 -26.14 -30.50 -5.87
N PHE A 163 -26.80 -29.33 -5.96
CA PHE A 163 -28.22 -29.28 -6.38
C PHE A 163 -28.42 -29.80 -7.81
N ILE A 164 -27.59 -29.38 -8.76
CA ILE A 164 -27.68 -29.87 -10.14
C ILE A 164 -27.57 -31.39 -10.18
N VAL A 165 -26.60 -31.96 -9.47
CA VAL A 165 -26.40 -33.41 -9.39
C VAL A 165 -27.64 -34.10 -8.76
N ILE A 166 -28.13 -33.59 -7.62
CA ILE A 166 -29.34 -34.15 -6.98
C ILE A 166 -30.54 -34.12 -7.92
N PHE A 167 -30.82 -32.98 -8.55
CA PHE A 167 -31.96 -32.85 -9.46
C PHE A 167 -31.82 -33.73 -10.70
N MET A 168 -30.61 -33.90 -11.24
CA MET A 168 -30.34 -34.84 -12.35
C MET A 168 -30.69 -36.27 -11.94
N PHE A 169 -30.25 -36.73 -10.76
CA PHE A 169 -30.54 -38.07 -10.28
C PHE A 169 -32.03 -38.28 -9.94
N LEU A 170 -32.73 -37.22 -9.50
CA LEU A 170 -34.19 -37.28 -9.27
C LEU A 170 -34.97 -37.39 -10.57
N VAL A 171 -34.47 -36.81 -11.66
CA VAL A 171 -35.15 -36.89 -12.98
C VAL A 171 -34.88 -38.24 -13.65
N ASP A 172 -33.62 -38.62 -13.80
CA ASP A 172 -33.25 -39.92 -14.40
C ASP A 172 -31.81 -40.33 -14.09
N VAL A 173 -31.64 -41.47 -13.40
CA VAL A 173 -30.33 -41.97 -12.95
C VAL A 173 -29.43 -42.34 -14.13
N GLN A 174 -29.97 -42.99 -15.17
CA GLN A 174 -29.17 -43.49 -16.29
C GLN A 174 -28.60 -42.35 -17.13
N LEU A 175 -29.43 -41.35 -17.45
CA LEU A 175 -28.99 -40.18 -18.21
C LEU A 175 -28.08 -39.26 -17.36
N ALA A 176 -28.30 -39.21 -16.06
CA ALA A 176 -27.38 -38.48 -15.14
C ALA A 176 -25.97 -39.09 -15.19
N LEU A 177 -25.84 -40.41 -15.19
CA LEU A 177 -24.55 -41.09 -15.34
C LEU A 177 -23.87 -40.78 -16.67
N VAL A 178 -24.63 -40.66 -17.77
CA VAL A 178 -24.08 -40.23 -19.07
C VAL A 178 -23.46 -38.83 -18.98
N VAL A 179 -24.12 -37.88 -18.28
CA VAL A 179 -23.54 -36.54 -18.06
C VAL A 179 -22.26 -36.62 -17.25
N LEU A 180 -22.24 -37.41 -16.17
CA LEU A 180 -21.08 -37.57 -15.31
C LEU A 180 -19.88 -38.21 -16.03
N CYS A 181 -20.09 -39.05 -17.06
CA CYS A 181 -19.01 -39.55 -17.91
C CYS A 181 -18.27 -38.45 -18.68
N GLY A 182 -18.87 -37.27 -18.85
CA GLY A 182 -18.19 -36.10 -19.42
C GLY A 182 -17.16 -35.47 -18.47
N VAL A 183 -17.27 -35.69 -17.15
CA VAL A 183 -16.38 -35.05 -16.13
C VAL A 183 -14.91 -35.45 -16.29
N PRO A 184 -14.55 -36.75 -16.44
CA PRO A 184 -13.16 -37.12 -16.67
C PRO A 184 -12.57 -36.48 -17.93
N ILE A 185 -13.35 -36.40 -19.01
CA ILE A 185 -12.92 -35.79 -20.28
C ILE A 185 -12.65 -34.31 -20.07
N LEU A 186 -13.54 -33.58 -19.39
CA LEU A 186 -13.35 -32.19 -19.04
C LEU A 186 -12.12 -32.01 -18.17
N THR A 187 -11.93 -32.84 -17.15
CA THR A 187 -10.81 -32.75 -16.21
C THR A 187 -9.46 -32.88 -16.93
N VAL A 188 -9.32 -33.85 -17.80
CA VAL A 188 -8.10 -34.04 -18.61
C VAL A 188 -7.87 -32.84 -19.52
N PHE A 189 -8.90 -32.36 -20.22
CA PHE A 189 -8.80 -31.16 -21.04
C PHE A 189 -8.38 -29.92 -20.21
N MET A 190 -8.99 -29.73 -19.04
CA MET A 190 -8.67 -28.58 -18.16
C MET A 190 -7.24 -28.61 -17.62
N ILE A 191 -6.76 -29.79 -17.21
CA ILE A 191 -5.37 -29.94 -16.75
C ILE A 191 -4.40 -29.59 -17.89
N TRP A 192 -4.68 -30.11 -19.10
CA TRP A 192 -3.84 -29.86 -20.26
C TRP A 192 -3.79 -28.38 -20.64
N ILE A 193 -4.94 -27.70 -20.75
CA ILE A 193 -5.01 -26.31 -21.20
C ILE A 193 -4.48 -25.34 -20.13
N LYS A 194 -4.78 -25.58 -18.83
CA LYS A 194 -4.30 -24.75 -17.73
C LYS A 194 -2.79 -24.73 -17.60
N ASN A 195 -2.13 -25.87 -17.81
CA ASN A 195 -0.67 -25.93 -17.80
C ASN A 195 -0.04 -25.09 -18.92
N LYS A 196 -0.65 -25.10 -20.11
CA LYS A 196 -0.20 -24.25 -21.24
C LYS A 196 -0.48 -22.77 -20.97
N GLN A 197 -1.66 -22.46 -20.47
CA GLN A 197 -2.09 -21.11 -20.13
C GLN A 197 -1.19 -20.48 -19.06
N ARG A 198 -0.91 -21.22 -17.97
CA ARG A 198 -0.03 -20.75 -16.88
C ARG A 198 1.34 -20.34 -17.40
N LYS A 199 1.99 -21.20 -18.20
CA LYS A 199 3.31 -20.88 -18.79
C LYS A 199 3.27 -19.65 -19.69
N ALA A 200 2.22 -19.54 -20.51
CA ALA A 200 2.06 -18.40 -21.41
C ALA A 200 1.84 -17.07 -20.64
N TRP A 201 0.99 -17.08 -19.61
CA TRP A 201 0.75 -15.89 -18.79
C TRP A 201 1.96 -15.50 -17.94
N GLN A 202 2.77 -16.46 -17.49
CA GLN A 202 4.05 -16.18 -16.83
C GLN A 202 5.01 -15.45 -17.77
N ALA A 203 5.11 -15.89 -19.03
CA ALA A 203 5.92 -15.18 -20.03
C ALA A 203 5.41 -13.76 -20.29
N VAL A 204 4.10 -13.54 -20.33
CA VAL A 204 3.50 -12.19 -20.44
C VAL A 204 3.88 -11.33 -19.25
N SER A 205 3.76 -11.88 -18.03
CA SER A 205 4.11 -11.14 -16.80
C SER A 205 5.57 -10.67 -16.83
N ASN A 206 6.51 -11.55 -17.19
CA ASN A 206 7.92 -11.23 -17.28
C ASN A 206 8.19 -10.12 -18.33
N LYS A 207 7.60 -10.25 -19.52
CA LYS A 207 7.79 -9.23 -20.57
C LYS A 207 7.17 -7.88 -20.21
N ASN A 208 6.00 -7.87 -19.54
CA ASN A 208 5.39 -6.66 -19.03
C ASN A 208 6.24 -5.98 -17.93
N SER A 209 6.84 -6.76 -17.02
CA SER A 209 7.74 -6.22 -15.99
C SER A 209 8.94 -5.53 -16.62
N ASN A 210 9.56 -6.15 -17.64
CA ASN A 210 10.69 -5.57 -18.37
C ASN A 210 10.30 -4.26 -19.10
N LEU A 211 9.13 -4.25 -19.76
CA LEU A 211 8.61 -3.05 -20.43
C LEU A 211 8.32 -1.91 -19.44
N ASN A 212 7.70 -2.23 -18.31
CA ASN A 212 7.37 -1.24 -17.28
C ASN A 212 8.63 -0.65 -16.64
N ALA A 213 9.65 -1.48 -16.35
CA ALA A 213 10.92 -1.01 -15.83
C ALA A 213 11.61 -0.04 -16.83
N TYR A 214 11.61 -0.40 -18.11
CA TYR A 214 12.14 0.47 -19.17
C TYR A 214 11.38 1.79 -19.27
N LEU A 215 10.04 1.75 -19.26
CA LEU A 215 9.20 2.96 -19.30
C LEU A 215 9.46 3.87 -18.10
N GLN A 216 9.52 3.30 -16.89
CA GLN A 216 9.78 4.08 -15.67
C GLN A 216 11.11 4.81 -15.74
N GLU A 217 12.18 4.11 -16.16
CA GLU A 217 13.52 4.71 -16.32
C GLU A 217 13.52 5.83 -17.37
N ASN A 218 12.91 5.59 -18.54
CA ASN A 218 12.91 6.57 -19.63
C ASN A 218 12.01 7.77 -19.39
N ILE A 219 10.89 7.62 -18.66
CA ILE A 219 10.04 8.77 -18.27
C ILE A 219 10.78 9.65 -17.27
N VAL A 220 11.44 9.08 -16.27
CA VAL A 220 12.24 9.84 -15.30
C VAL A 220 13.45 10.47 -15.98
N GLY A 221 14.09 9.75 -16.91
CA GLY A 221 15.27 10.20 -17.67
C GLY A 221 14.95 11.00 -18.94
N ALA A 222 13.70 11.36 -19.22
CA ALA A 222 13.29 11.97 -20.50
C ALA A 222 14.09 13.24 -20.86
N ARG A 223 14.38 14.10 -19.87
CA ARG A 223 15.22 15.29 -20.09
C ARG A 223 16.63 14.93 -20.55
N ILE A 224 17.22 13.89 -20.00
CA ILE A 224 18.57 13.43 -20.37
C ILE A 224 18.54 12.88 -21.80
N THR A 225 17.52 12.08 -22.13
CA THR A 225 17.31 11.57 -23.49
C THR A 225 17.26 12.70 -24.51
N GLN A 226 16.50 13.77 -24.24
CA GLN A 226 16.38 14.94 -25.11
C GLN A 226 17.68 15.75 -25.21
N ILE A 227 18.40 15.95 -24.09
CA ILE A 227 19.68 16.68 -24.09
C ILE A 227 20.74 15.95 -24.95
N PHE A 228 20.70 14.61 -24.93
CA PHE A 228 21.65 13.80 -25.73
C PHE A 228 21.12 13.37 -27.08
N ALA A 229 19.93 13.85 -27.51
CA ALA A 229 19.26 13.52 -28.77
C ALA A 229 19.21 12.00 -29.04
N ARG A 230 18.75 11.21 -28.05
CA ARG A 230 18.65 9.74 -28.11
C ARG A 230 17.21 9.25 -28.22
N GLU A 231 16.28 10.08 -28.68
CA GLU A 231 14.85 9.76 -28.75
C GLU A 231 14.59 8.58 -29.69
N ASP A 232 15.24 8.56 -30.86
CA ASP A 232 15.04 7.51 -31.87
C ASP A 232 15.55 6.15 -31.37
N GLU A 233 16.73 6.12 -30.72
CA GLU A 233 17.27 4.88 -30.13
C GLU A 233 16.36 4.32 -29.03
N ASN A 234 15.87 5.19 -28.15
CA ASN A 234 14.95 4.80 -27.09
C ASN A 234 13.58 4.35 -27.64
N ALA A 235 13.09 5.01 -28.69
CA ALA A 235 11.87 4.61 -29.39
C ALA A 235 12.00 3.21 -30.01
N GLN A 236 13.15 2.90 -30.61
CA GLN A 236 13.41 1.58 -31.18
C GLN A 236 13.45 0.48 -30.12
N ILE A 237 14.15 0.71 -28.99
CA ILE A 237 14.20 -0.24 -27.88
C ILE A 237 12.78 -0.47 -27.32
N PHE A 238 12.00 0.60 -27.13
CA PHE A 238 10.61 0.50 -26.71
C PHE A 238 9.76 -0.31 -27.67
N GLN A 239 9.95 -0.09 -28.98
CA GLN A 239 9.22 -0.83 -30.01
C GLN A 239 9.53 -2.34 -29.95
N ASP A 240 10.80 -2.71 -29.76
CA ASP A 240 11.22 -4.11 -29.65
C ASP A 240 10.61 -4.78 -28.41
N LEU A 241 10.70 -4.12 -27.23
CA LEU A 241 10.10 -4.62 -26.00
C LEU A 241 8.58 -4.74 -26.10
N SER A 242 7.92 -3.74 -26.68
CA SER A 242 6.47 -3.74 -26.92
C SER A 242 6.05 -4.84 -27.89
N GLN A 243 6.87 -5.12 -28.91
CA GLN A 243 6.62 -6.20 -29.87
C GLN A 243 6.74 -7.58 -29.19
N ASP A 244 7.72 -7.76 -28.31
CA ASP A 244 7.86 -8.99 -27.52
C ASP A 244 6.65 -9.19 -26.58
N CYS A 245 6.20 -8.14 -25.91
CA CYS A 245 4.97 -8.18 -25.10
C CYS A 245 3.76 -8.59 -25.97
N ARG A 246 3.60 -8.00 -27.16
CA ARG A 246 2.51 -8.33 -28.09
C ARG A 246 2.54 -9.78 -28.53
N ARG A 247 3.71 -10.35 -28.83
CA ARG A 247 3.87 -11.75 -29.26
C ARG A 247 3.51 -12.71 -28.12
N THR A 248 4.01 -12.47 -26.93
CA THR A 248 3.71 -13.29 -25.75
C THR A 248 2.24 -13.19 -25.34
N TRP A 249 1.66 -11.97 -25.38
CA TRP A 249 0.23 -11.74 -25.14
C TRP A 249 -0.65 -12.52 -26.11
N ASN A 250 -0.39 -12.42 -27.40
CA ASN A 250 -1.15 -13.17 -28.42
C ASN A 250 -1.11 -14.68 -28.18
N THR A 251 0.03 -15.20 -27.72
CA THR A 251 0.17 -16.63 -27.40
C THR A 251 -0.67 -16.99 -26.16
N ALA A 252 -0.64 -16.17 -25.12
CA ALA A 252 -1.44 -16.39 -23.91
C ALA A 252 -2.95 -16.32 -24.19
N VAL A 253 -3.37 -15.33 -24.97
CA VAL A 253 -4.78 -15.15 -25.38
C VAL A 253 -5.26 -16.32 -26.25
N ARG A 254 -4.43 -16.87 -27.13
CA ARG A 254 -4.80 -18.08 -27.90
C ARG A 254 -5.15 -19.26 -26.98
N TYR A 255 -4.32 -19.53 -25.96
CA TYR A 255 -4.64 -20.59 -24.99
C TYR A 255 -5.86 -20.24 -24.13
N SER A 256 -6.02 -18.98 -23.74
CA SER A 256 -7.19 -18.54 -22.98
C SER A 256 -8.49 -18.67 -23.77
N ASN A 257 -8.46 -18.31 -25.06
CA ASN A 257 -9.63 -18.38 -25.93
C ASN A 257 -10.01 -19.82 -26.35
N LEU A 258 -9.13 -20.81 -26.16
CA LEU A 258 -9.46 -22.23 -26.40
C LEU A 258 -10.29 -22.86 -25.27
N VAL A 259 -10.32 -22.22 -24.08
CA VAL A 259 -11.02 -22.80 -22.92
C VAL A 259 -12.52 -22.93 -23.17
N TRP A 260 -13.19 -21.81 -23.51
CA TRP A 260 -14.64 -21.82 -23.74
C TRP A 260 -15.10 -22.70 -24.89
N PRO A 261 -14.52 -22.60 -26.09
CA PRO A 261 -14.89 -23.51 -27.19
C PRO A 261 -14.62 -24.98 -26.87
N GLY A 262 -13.54 -25.28 -26.13
CA GLY A 262 -13.25 -26.65 -25.73
C GLY A 262 -14.30 -27.23 -24.78
N ILE A 263 -14.73 -26.44 -23.78
CA ILE A 263 -15.79 -26.84 -22.86
C ILE A 263 -17.12 -26.99 -23.62
N ASP A 264 -17.41 -26.06 -24.51
CA ASP A 264 -18.64 -26.07 -25.31
C ASP A 264 -18.71 -27.28 -26.22
N ALA A 265 -17.59 -27.66 -26.86
CA ALA A 265 -17.48 -28.87 -27.63
C ALA A 265 -17.76 -30.13 -26.79
N ILE A 266 -17.18 -30.22 -25.57
CA ILE A 266 -17.45 -31.32 -24.64
C ILE A 266 -18.93 -31.33 -24.24
N SER A 267 -19.50 -30.18 -23.91
CA SER A 267 -20.91 -30.01 -23.55
C SER A 267 -21.84 -30.48 -24.70
N VAL A 268 -21.53 -30.11 -25.94
CA VAL A 268 -22.28 -30.54 -27.14
C VAL A 268 -22.18 -32.04 -27.31
N CYS A 269 -20.99 -32.63 -27.16
CA CYS A 269 -20.81 -34.09 -27.23
C CYS A 269 -21.63 -34.83 -26.15
N VAL A 270 -21.62 -34.31 -24.92
CA VAL A 270 -22.43 -34.89 -23.83
C VAL A 270 -23.93 -34.77 -24.12
N ARG A 271 -24.38 -33.61 -24.61
CA ARG A 271 -25.79 -33.46 -25.02
C ARG A 271 -26.17 -34.40 -26.16
N ALA A 272 -25.33 -34.54 -27.17
CA ALA A 272 -25.56 -35.52 -28.24
C ALA A 272 -25.63 -36.94 -27.68
N ALA A 273 -24.78 -37.30 -26.73
CA ALA A 273 -24.84 -38.59 -26.04
C ALA A 273 -26.17 -38.76 -25.26
N ILE A 274 -26.66 -37.72 -24.56
CA ILE A 274 -27.97 -37.78 -23.87
C ILE A 274 -29.10 -38.13 -24.85
N PHE A 275 -29.13 -37.49 -26.02
CA PHE A 275 -30.12 -37.78 -27.05
C PHE A 275 -29.93 -39.18 -27.62
N LEU A 276 -28.71 -39.61 -27.92
CA LEU A 276 -28.42 -40.94 -28.45
C LEU A 276 -28.81 -42.06 -27.46
N PHE A 277 -28.37 -41.94 -26.21
CA PHE A 277 -28.72 -42.93 -25.18
C PHE A 277 -30.20 -42.90 -24.82
N GLY A 278 -30.80 -41.70 -24.71
CA GLY A 278 -32.19 -41.52 -24.34
C GLY A 278 -33.18 -42.01 -25.39
N LEU A 279 -32.89 -41.78 -26.67
CA LEU A 279 -33.81 -42.17 -27.75
C LEU A 279 -33.51 -43.54 -28.35
N VAL A 280 -32.22 -43.93 -28.48
CA VAL A 280 -31.83 -45.12 -29.24
C VAL A 280 -31.45 -46.28 -28.32
N ILE A 281 -30.55 -46.07 -27.33
CA ILE A 281 -29.95 -47.18 -26.58
C ILE A 281 -30.88 -47.69 -25.47
N PHE A 282 -31.57 -46.79 -24.74
CA PHE A 282 -32.51 -47.20 -23.69
C PHE A 282 -33.90 -47.61 -24.21
N GLY A 283 -34.09 -47.58 -25.54
CA GLY A 283 -35.28 -48.10 -26.24
C GLY A 283 -36.40 -47.08 -26.44
N GLU A 284 -37.12 -47.23 -27.59
CA GLU A 284 -38.28 -46.39 -27.88
C GLU A 284 -39.37 -46.56 -26.81
N GLY A 285 -39.76 -45.43 -26.15
CA GLY A 285 -40.79 -45.38 -25.09
C GLY A 285 -40.33 -45.49 -23.68
N ASN A 286 -39.05 -45.79 -23.40
CA ASN A 286 -38.52 -45.85 -22.01
C ASN A 286 -38.19 -44.48 -21.40
N LYS A 287 -37.90 -43.46 -22.21
CA LYS A 287 -37.59 -42.10 -21.76
C LYS A 287 -38.50 -41.11 -22.47
N SER A 288 -39.15 -40.26 -21.67
CA SER A 288 -40.01 -39.21 -22.23
C SER A 288 -39.15 -38.10 -22.86
N LEU A 289 -39.73 -37.36 -23.81
CA LEU A 289 -39.10 -36.21 -24.42
C LEU A 289 -38.75 -35.13 -23.37
N GLY A 290 -39.65 -34.92 -22.40
CA GLY A 290 -39.42 -33.97 -21.30
C GLY A 290 -38.24 -34.37 -20.43
N THR A 291 -38.04 -35.67 -20.12
CA THR A 291 -36.89 -36.18 -19.38
C THR A 291 -35.56 -35.84 -20.09
N ILE A 292 -35.50 -36.09 -21.41
CA ILE A 292 -34.31 -35.82 -22.22
C ILE A 292 -34.01 -34.32 -22.24
N VAL A 293 -35.04 -33.47 -22.41
CA VAL A 293 -34.90 -32.01 -22.41
C VAL A 293 -34.45 -31.50 -21.03
N ALA A 294 -35.03 -32.02 -19.94
CA ALA A 294 -34.66 -31.62 -18.57
C ALA A 294 -33.20 -31.99 -18.27
N ILE A 295 -32.76 -33.21 -18.55
CA ILE A 295 -31.37 -33.65 -18.33
C ILE A 295 -30.41 -32.86 -19.23
N SER A 296 -30.77 -32.55 -20.49
CA SER A 296 -29.97 -31.68 -21.37
C SER A 296 -29.80 -30.26 -20.79
N SER A 297 -30.84 -29.72 -20.14
CA SER A 297 -30.78 -28.43 -19.45
C SER A 297 -29.87 -28.49 -18.25
N TYR A 298 -29.96 -29.51 -17.41
CA TYR A 298 -29.04 -29.71 -16.27
C TYR A 298 -27.60 -29.90 -16.75
N ALA A 299 -27.37 -30.65 -17.83
CA ALA A 299 -26.05 -30.81 -18.41
C ALA A 299 -25.45 -29.45 -18.85
N SER A 300 -26.27 -28.52 -19.33
CA SER A 300 -25.83 -27.17 -19.66
C SER A 300 -25.47 -26.36 -18.44
N PHE A 301 -26.17 -26.48 -17.32
CA PHE A 301 -25.86 -25.80 -16.06
C PHE A 301 -24.67 -26.41 -15.33
N PHE A 302 -24.36 -27.67 -15.55
CA PHE A 302 -23.37 -28.44 -14.79
C PHE A 302 -21.94 -27.93 -14.93
N TRP A 303 -21.54 -27.44 -16.11
CA TRP A 303 -20.17 -27.05 -16.40
C TRP A 303 -19.78 -25.69 -15.77
N GLN A 304 -20.73 -24.77 -15.62
CA GLN A 304 -20.48 -23.43 -15.13
C GLN A 304 -19.91 -23.40 -13.71
N PRO A 305 -20.50 -24.08 -12.69
CA PRO A 305 -19.95 -24.15 -11.35
C PRO A 305 -18.54 -24.70 -11.30
N ILE A 306 -18.23 -25.73 -12.09
CA ILE A 306 -16.88 -26.33 -12.15
C ILE A 306 -15.86 -25.31 -12.65
N MET A 307 -16.21 -24.54 -13.67
CA MET A 307 -15.35 -23.48 -14.21
C MET A 307 -15.14 -22.35 -13.22
N ASN A 308 -16.21 -21.91 -12.58
CA ASN A 308 -16.17 -20.87 -11.59
C ASN A 308 -15.27 -21.25 -10.41
N LEU A 309 -15.40 -22.47 -9.88
CA LEU A 309 -14.51 -22.99 -8.83
C LEU A 309 -13.04 -22.96 -9.26
N GLY A 310 -12.74 -23.35 -10.49
CA GLY A 310 -11.39 -23.30 -11.04
C GLY A 310 -10.82 -21.88 -11.15
N ASN A 311 -11.65 -20.90 -11.51
CA ASN A 311 -11.23 -19.50 -11.58
C ASN A 311 -11.06 -18.88 -10.18
N ILE A 312 -11.96 -19.17 -9.26
CA ILE A 312 -11.88 -18.73 -7.87
C ILE A 312 -10.60 -19.25 -7.23
N PHE A 313 -10.25 -20.52 -7.43
CA PHE A 313 -9.01 -21.11 -6.91
C PHE A 313 -7.75 -20.38 -7.42
N ASN A 314 -7.69 -20.03 -8.71
CA ASN A 314 -6.58 -19.25 -9.25
C ASN A 314 -6.50 -17.85 -8.64
N ASN A 315 -7.65 -17.17 -8.49
CA ASN A 315 -7.70 -15.86 -7.85
C ASN A 315 -7.26 -15.93 -6.37
N PHE A 316 -7.59 -17.02 -5.70
CA PHE A 316 -7.15 -17.27 -4.32
C PHE A 316 -5.61 -17.32 -4.22
N ILE A 317 -4.96 -18.12 -5.06
CA ILE A 317 -3.50 -18.24 -5.08
C ILE A 317 -2.84 -16.87 -5.31
N ASN A 318 -3.34 -16.09 -6.27
CA ASN A 318 -2.77 -14.78 -6.59
C ASN A 318 -2.94 -13.77 -5.44
N ASN A 319 -4.07 -13.82 -4.74
CA ASN A 319 -4.39 -12.84 -3.70
C ASN A 319 -3.76 -13.18 -2.33
N ILE A 320 -3.33 -14.42 -2.11
CA ILE A 320 -2.63 -14.80 -0.88
C ILE A 320 -1.31 -14.05 -0.73
N ALA A 321 -0.55 -13.87 -1.81
CA ALA A 321 0.68 -13.08 -1.78
C ALA A 321 0.41 -11.62 -1.35
N TYR A 322 -0.73 -11.04 -1.72
CA TYR A 322 -1.12 -9.70 -1.25
C TYR A 322 -1.47 -9.69 0.23
N LEU A 323 -2.14 -10.73 0.70
CA LEU A 323 -2.48 -10.90 2.12
C LEU A 323 -1.23 -11.02 2.99
N GLU A 324 -0.24 -11.80 2.55
CA GLU A 324 1.07 -11.92 3.20
C GLU A 324 1.76 -10.57 3.35
N ARG A 325 1.83 -9.79 2.27
CA ARG A 325 2.44 -8.44 2.30
C ARG A 325 1.70 -7.43 3.18
N ILE A 326 0.39 -7.58 3.35
CA ILE A 326 -0.38 -6.77 4.30
C ILE A 326 0.01 -7.15 5.73
N PHE A 327 0.06 -8.45 6.03
CA PHE A 327 0.41 -8.91 7.38
C PHE A 327 1.87 -8.68 7.71
N GLU A 328 2.81 -8.84 6.78
CA GLU A 328 4.20 -8.39 6.96
C GLU A 328 4.26 -6.93 7.42
N THR A 329 3.43 -6.06 6.82
CA THR A 329 3.39 -4.66 7.22
C THR A 329 2.75 -4.47 8.60
N MET A 330 1.71 -5.24 8.93
CA MET A 330 1.06 -5.21 10.25
C MET A 330 1.91 -5.83 11.36
N ASP A 331 2.85 -6.69 11.01
CA ASP A 331 3.76 -7.38 11.94
C ASP A 331 5.10 -6.65 12.09
N GLU A 332 5.33 -5.61 11.29
CA GLU A 332 6.53 -4.78 11.43
C GLU A 332 6.59 -4.22 12.86
N PRO A 333 7.69 -4.42 13.59
CA PRO A 333 7.76 -4.05 14.99
C PRO A 333 7.72 -2.53 15.19
N VAL A 334 6.90 -2.08 16.12
CA VAL A 334 6.92 -0.69 16.60
C VAL A 334 8.07 -0.57 17.60
N THR A 335 9.29 -0.31 17.08
CA THR A 335 10.51 -0.28 17.89
C THR A 335 10.56 0.92 18.84
N VAL A 336 9.85 2.00 18.51
CA VAL A 336 9.78 3.21 19.35
C VAL A 336 8.36 3.35 19.88
N SER A 337 8.14 2.94 21.11
CA SER A 337 6.84 2.98 21.80
C SER A 337 6.98 3.45 23.24
N ASP A 338 5.88 3.91 23.80
CA ASP A 338 5.85 4.26 25.22
C ASP A 338 5.88 2.99 26.08
N LYS A 339 6.62 3.05 27.19
CA LYS A 339 6.57 2.01 28.23
C LYS A 339 5.21 2.03 28.91
N GLU A 340 4.75 0.90 29.46
CA GLU A 340 3.43 0.79 30.12
C GLU A 340 3.23 1.81 31.24
N ASN A 341 4.31 2.22 31.92
CA ASN A 341 4.28 3.18 33.02
C ASN A 341 4.92 4.53 32.65
N ALA A 342 5.01 4.87 31.38
CA ALA A 342 5.57 6.12 30.92
C ALA A 342 4.80 7.32 31.50
N LYS A 343 5.53 8.29 32.06
CA LYS A 343 4.98 9.51 32.65
C LYS A 343 4.90 10.61 31.60
N GLU A 344 4.07 11.61 31.84
CA GLU A 344 4.10 12.81 31.00
C GLU A 344 5.38 13.61 31.31
N MET A 345 6.02 14.09 30.24
CA MET A 345 7.18 14.97 30.35
C MET A 345 6.73 16.31 30.94
N PRO A 346 7.35 16.80 32.02
CA PRO A 346 7.09 18.15 32.53
C PRO A 346 7.42 19.23 31.50
N THR A 347 7.09 20.49 31.77
CA THR A 347 7.49 21.61 30.93
C THR A 347 9.00 21.66 30.80
N ILE A 348 9.49 21.53 29.57
CA ILE A 348 10.91 21.44 29.24
C ILE A 348 11.56 22.80 29.35
N ARG A 349 12.67 22.88 30.12
CA ARG A 349 13.57 24.05 30.17
C ARG A 349 14.63 23.99 29.08
N GLY A 350 15.05 22.77 28.70
CA GLY A 350 15.89 22.51 27.55
C GLY A 350 17.31 22.03 27.88
N GLU A 351 17.62 21.52 29.06
CA GLU A 351 18.88 20.82 29.29
C GLU A 351 18.83 19.44 28.66
N VAL A 352 19.80 19.11 27.80
CA VAL A 352 19.91 17.81 27.15
C VAL A 352 21.26 17.19 27.48
N THR A 353 21.26 16.01 28.08
CA THR A 353 22.46 15.27 28.46
C THR A 353 22.45 13.86 27.85
N PHE A 354 23.53 13.55 27.17
CA PHE A 354 23.91 12.20 26.75
C PHE A 354 25.03 11.72 27.68
N ASP A 355 24.90 10.52 28.21
CA ASP A 355 25.90 9.93 29.09
C ASP A 355 26.28 8.53 28.63
N HIS A 356 27.46 8.40 28.03
CA HIS A 356 27.99 7.14 27.45
C HIS A 356 27.01 6.47 26.49
N VAL A 357 26.37 7.24 25.61
CA VAL A 357 25.36 6.75 24.68
C VAL A 357 26.00 6.03 23.51
N ALA A 358 25.52 4.80 23.25
CA ALA A 358 25.86 4.02 22.06
C ALA A 358 24.61 3.72 21.25
N PHE A 359 24.77 3.66 19.91
CA PHE A 359 23.68 3.38 19.00
C PHE A 359 24.14 2.67 17.73
N SER A 360 23.32 1.72 17.24
CA SER A 360 23.49 0.98 16.00
C SER A 360 22.17 0.92 15.25
N TYR A 361 22.20 1.00 13.91
CA TYR A 361 21.01 0.75 13.07
C TYR A 361 20.76 -0.75 12.90
N ASP A 362 21.81 -1.53 12.94
CA ASP A 362 21.81 -2.98 12.89
C ASP A 362 22.89 -3.54 13.86
N GLU A 363 22.85 -4.81 14.15
CA GLU A 363 23.81 -5.46 15.08
C GLU A 363 25.26 -5.49 14.56
N THR A 364 25.48 -5.13 13.29
CA THR A 364 26.79 -5.30 12.63
C THR A 364 27.67 -4.08 12.73
N LYS A 365 27.12 -2.85 12.82
CA LYS A 365 27.89 -1.60 12.79
C LYS A 365 27.39 -0.57 13.80
N LYS A 366 28.20 -0.31 14.83
CA LYS A 366 27.98 0.79 15.75
C LYS A 366 28.19 2.13 15.03
N VAL A 367 27.15 2.97 15.04
CA VAL A 367 27.18 4.33 14.48
C VAL A 367 27.63 5.33 15.51
N LEU A 368 27.15 5.20 16.76
CA LEU A 368 27.64 5.95 17.92
C LEU A 368 28.23 4.93 18.90
N LYS A 369 29.46 5.18 19.34
CA LYS A 369 30.23 4.22 20.17
C LYS A 369 30.16 4.56 21.64
N ASP A 370 30.41 5.86 21.95
CA ASP A 370 30.48 6.39 23.31
C ASP A 370 30.36 7.91 23.23
N VAL A 371 29.10 8.40 23.22
CA VAL A 371 28.83 9.83 23.06
C VAL A 371 28.35 10.41 24.39
N SER A 372 29.10 11.37 24.90
CA SER A 372 28.78 12.08 26.14
C SER A 372 28.87 13.60 25.92
N PHE A 373 27.80 14.31 26.22
CA PHE A 373 27.76 15.77 26.21
C PHE A 373 26.57 16.30 27.02
N THR A 374 26.65 17.57 27.41
CA THR A 374 25.51 18.31 27.99
C THR A 374 25.36 19.64 27.29
N VAL A 375 24.16 19.93 26.77
CA VAL A 375 23.77 21.23 26.22
C VAL A 375 22.85 21.91 27.22
N LYS A 376 23.15 23.14 27.58
CA LYS A 376 22.41 23.89 28.61
C LYS A 376 21.12 24.51 28.04
N PRO A 377 20.14 24.85 28.89
CA PRO A 377 18.95 25.56 28.45
C PRO A 377 19.30 26.85 27.70
N GLY A 378 18.71 27.01 26.51
CA GLY A 378 18.94 28.18 25.66
C GLY A 378 20.26 28.18 24.87
N GLU A 379 21.09 27.14 24.99
CA GLU A 379 22.35 26.99 24.26
C GLU A 379 22.12 26.43 22.86
N SER A 380 22.78 26.97 21.85
CA SER A 380 22.78 26.49 20.49
C SER A 380 23.98 25.58 20.19
N GLY A 381 23.74 24.32 19.85
CA GLY A 381 24.77 23.32 19.54
C GLY A 381 24.81 22.98 18.06
N ALA A 382 25.96 23.23 17.39
CA ALA A 382 26.18 22.78 16.01
C ALA A 382 26.86 21.43 15.99
N LEU A 383 26.28 20.48 15.22
CA LEU A 383 26.85 19.16 14.95
C LEU A 383 27.55 19.20 13.59
N VAL A 384 28.85 19.05 13.57
CA VAL A 384 29.71 19.14 12.37
C VAL A 384 30.57 17.88 12.23
N GLY A 385 31.02 17.58 11.02
CA GLY A 385 31.85 16.40 10.74
C GLY A 385 31.54 15.75 9.39
N PRO A 386 32.24 14.70 9.00
CA PRO A 386 32.05 14.04 7.70
C PRO A 386 30.68 13.39 7.58
N THR A 387 30.28 13.11 6.32
CA THR A 387 29.04 12.36 6.05
C THR A 387 29.14 10.95 6.62
N GLY A 388 28.08 10.48 7.30
CA GLY A 388 28.08 9.17 7.94
C GLY A 388 28.71 9.09 9.33
N ALA A 389 29.17 10.22 9.90
CA ALA A 389 29.80 10.28 11.25
C ALA A 389 28.79 10.09 12.41
N GLY A 390 27.48 10.08 12.15
CA GLY A 390 26.45 9.91 13.21
C GLY A 390 25.70 11.17 13.61
N LYS A 391 25.91 12.33 12.95
CA LYS A 391 25.23 13.61 13.26
C LYS A 391 23.71 13.49 13.27
N SER A 392 23.13 12.96 12.18
CA SER A 392 21.67 12.77 12.08
C SER A 392 21.15 11.72 13.08
N SER A 393 21.99 10.76 13.49
CA SER A 393 21.61 9.78 14.50
C SER A 393 21.47 10.43 15.88
N ILE A 394 22.38 11.34 16.27
CA ILE A 394 22.25 12.11 17.52
C ILE A 394 20.93 12.88 17.55
N VAL A 395 20.60 13.58 16.47
CA VAL A 395 19.37 14.37 16.35
C VAL A 395 18.11 13.48 16.41
N LYS A 396 18.14 12.32 15.75
CA LYS A 396 17.05 11.34 15.81
C LYS A 396 16.89 10.73 17.20
N LEU A 397 17.97 10.59 17.97
CA LEU A 397 17.94 10.13 19.35
C LEU A 397 17.33 11.23 20.24
N VAL A 398 17.81 12.47 20.22
CA VAL A 398 17.25 13.61 21.01
C VAL A 398 15.74 13.71 20.84
N SER A 399 15.21 13.46 19.64
CA SER A 399 13.77 13.46 19.36
C SER A 399 13.07 12.14 19.69
N ARG A 400 13.80 11.17 20.26
CA ARG A 400 13.31 9.79 20.48
C ARG A 400 12.66 9.18 19.23
N SER A 401 13.23 9.50 18.05
CA SER A 401 12.85 8.87 16.78
C SER A 401 13.51 7.49 16.62
N LEU A 402 14.56 7.26 17.40
CA LEU A 402 15.30 6.03 17.59
C LEU A 402 15.48 5.81 19.09
N ASN A 403 15.68 4.58 19.51
CA ASN A 403 16.07 4.27 20.90
C ASN A 403 17.57 4.00 20.96
N VAL A 404 18.21 4.34 22.07
CA VAL A 404 19.62 4.05 22.32
C VAL A 404 19.83 2.55 22.59
N ASP A 405 21.02 2.03 22.23
CA ASP A 405 21.42 0.67 22.60
C ASP A 405 21.86 0.61 24.07
N SER A 406 22.57 1.66 24.53
CA SER A 406 23.05 1.80 25.90
C SER A 406 23.33 3.25 26.24
N GLY A 407 23.36 3.57 27.52
CA GLY A 407 23.53 4.92 28.06
C GLY A 407 22.20 5.67 28.21
N PRO A 408 22.03 6.49 29.25
CA PRO A 408 20.85 7.31 29.43
C PRO A 408 20.88 8.55 28.52
N GLU A 409 19.72 8.88 28.01
CA GLU A 409 19.44 10.12 27.32
C GLU A 409 18.46 10.94 28.16
N VAL A 410 18.92 12.08 28.67
CA VAL A 410 18.23 12.81 29.72
C VAL A 410 17.88 14.22 29.25
N VAL A 411 16.62 14.61 29.44
CA VAL A 411 16.13 15.97 29.21
C VAL A 411 15.63 16.51 30.55
N ASP A 412 16.21 17.63 31.01
CA ASP A 412 15.90 18.25 32.31
C ASP A 412 15.92 17.28 33.50
N GLY A 413 16.86 16.34 33.51
CA GLY A 413 17.01 15.34 34.56
C GLY A 413 16.03 14.15 34.44
N GLN A 414 15.21 14.07 33.40
CA GLN A 414 14.31 12.97 33.11
C GLN A 414 14.86 12.11 31.97
N ASP A 415 14.96 10.79 32.19
CA ASP A 415 15.26 9.85 31.10
C ASP A 415 14.11 9.84 30.09
N ILE A 416 14.39 10.19 28.83
CA ILE A 416 13.34 10.28 27.80
C ILE A 416 12.69 8.92 27.47
N SER A 417 13.32 7.81 27.83
CA SER A 417 12.75 6.49 27.67
C SER A 417 11.59 6.20 28.64
N GLU A 418 11.52 6.96 29.76
CA GLU A 418 10.51 6.81 30.83
C GLU A 418 9.31 7.76 30.66
N VAL A 419 9.34 8.65 29.69
CA VAL A 419 8.25 9.61 29.43
C VAL A 419 7.48 9.25 28.16
N THR A 420 6.26 9.78 28.00
CA THR A 420 5.49 9.54 26.78
C THR A 420 6.08 10.33 25.59
N ILE A 421 6.12 9.69 24.43
CA ILE A 421 6.61 10.30 23.17
C ILE A 421 5.83 11.56 22.84
N HIS A 422 4.52 11.54 23.07
CA HIS A 422 3.65 12.68 22.78
C HIS A 422 4.03 13.91 23.63
N SER A 423 4.16 13.74 24.95
CA SER A 423 4.50 14.86 25.86
C SER A 423 5.90 15.42 25.64
N LEU A 424 6.85 14.57 25.21
CA LEU A 424 8.19 14.97 24.84
C LEU A 424 8.18 15.76 23.52
N ARG A 425 7.65 15.17 22.44
CA ARG A 425 7.70 15.77 21.09
C ARG A 425 6.81 17.00 20.93
N SER A 426 5.72 17.12 21.71
CA SER A 426 4.87 18.32 21.67
C SER A 426 5.59 19.60 22.13
N GLN A 427 6.74 19.47 22.82
CA GLN A 427 7.56 20.56 23.29
C GLN A 427 8.86 20.71 22.46
N MET A 428 9.00 19.91 21.38
CA MET A 428 10.14 19.96 20.46
C MET A 428 9.72 20.43 19.08
N GLY A 429 10.54 21.25 18.45
CA GLY A 429 10.41 21.65 17.06
C GLY A 429 11.43 20.91 16.20
N ILE A 430 10.96 20.05 15.28
CA ILE A 430 11.84 19.25 14.43
C ILE A 430 11.70 19.72 12.98
N MET A 431 12.80 20.14 12.39
CA MET A 431 12.87 20.50 10.98
C MET A 431 13.78 19.53 10.24
N MET A 432 13.17 18.82 9.30
CA MET A 432 13.89 17.92 8.41
C MET A 432 14.49 18.69 7.22
N GLN A 433 15.51 18.10 6.60
CA GLN A 433 16.19 18.64 5.41
C GLN A 433 15.20 19.01 4.30
N ASP A 434 14.22 18.17 4.03
CA ASP A 434 13.16 18.43 3.05
C ASP A 434 11.89 18.96 3.75
N SER A 435 11.58 20.24 3.54
CA SER A 435 10.38 20.87 4.07
C SER A 435 9.12 20.36 3.35
N PHE A 436 8.37 19.47 4.00
CA PHE A 436 7.13 18.93 3.44
C PHE A 436 5.96 19.91 3.61
N ILE A 437 5.27 20.18 2.50
CA ILE A 437 4.07 21.03 2.43
C ILE A 437 2.87 20.15 2.06
N PHE A 438 1.85 20.15 2.91
CA PHE A 438 0.58 19.47 2.67
C PHE A 438 -0.25 20.23 1.64
N SER A 439 -1.10 19.52 0.90
CA SER A 439 -2.13 20.14 0.07
C SER A 439 -3.13 20.88 0.96
N GLY A 440 -3.55 22.07 0.55
CA GLY A 440 -4.39 22.99 1.32
C GLY A 440 -3.85 24.41 1.23
N THR A 441 -4.23 25.30 2.16
CA THR A 441 -3.76 26.68 2.16
C THR A 441 -2.39 26.84 2.82
N ILE A 442 -1.71 27.95 2.58
CA ILE A 442 -0.48 28.32 3.29
C ILE A 442 -0.77 28.47 4.79
N GLY A 443 -1.89 29.12 5.14
CA GLY A 443 -2.33 29.27 6.52
C GLY A 443 -2.53 27.94 7.23
N ASP A 444 -3.15 26.94 6.59
CA ASP A 444 -3.35 25.59 7.14
C ASP A 444 -2.02 24.87 7.37
N ASN A 445 -1.09 25.04 6.45
CA ASN A 445 0.25 24.48 6.60
C ASN A 445 1.02 25.05 7.79
N ILE A 446 0.87 26.33 8.10
CA ILE A 446 1.48 26.94 9.28
C ILE A 446 0.72 26.51 10.54
N ARG A 447 -0.63 26.52 10.51
CA ARG A 447 -1.51 26.09 11.62
C ARG A 447 -1.27 24.65 12.05
N TYR A 448 -0.69 23.82 11.18
CA TYR A 448 -0.33 22.44 11.51
C TYR A 448 0.59 22.33 12.75
N GLY A 449 1.40 23.36 13.03
CA GLY A 449 2.22 23.43 14.26
C GLY A 449 1.41 23.59 15.54
N LYS A 450 0.22 24.25 15.47
CA LYS A 450 -0.72 24.44 16.57
C LYS A 450 -2.13 24.58 16.01
N LEU A 451 -2.90 23.50 16.00
CA LEU A 451 -4.22 23.46 15.35
C LEU A 451 -5.22 24.47 15.89
N THR A 452 -5.06 24.91 17.15
CA THR A 452 -5.92 25.89 17.83
C THR A 452 -5.47 27.33 17.61
N ALA A 453 -4.41 27.58 16.82
CA ALA A 453 -3.86 28.91 16.62
C ALA A 453 -4.82 29.84 15.89
N SER A 454 -4.91 31.08 16.35
CA SER A 454 -5.64 32.16 15.68
C SER A 454 -4.88 32.67 14.46
N GLU A 455 -5.58 33.37 13.57
CA GLU A 455 -4.98 34.04 12.39
C GLU A 455 -3.86 35.02 12.80
N ASP A 456 -4.05 35.72 13.91
CA ASP A 456 -3.05 36.67 14.42
C ASP A 456 -1.77 35.97 14.91
N GLU A 457 -1.90 34.79 15.55
CA GLU A 457 -0.76 33.98 15.96
C GLU A 457 0.01 33.46 14.73
N ILE A 458 -0.70 33.00 13.70
CA ILE A 458 -0.11 32.55 12.43
C ILE A 458 0.67 33.70 11.77
N ARG A 459 0.05 34.87 11.63
CA ARG A 459 0.69 36.06 11.06
C ARG A 459 1.90 36.50 11.87
N LYS A 460 1.78 36.47 13.20
CA LYS A 460 2.90 36.80 14.09
C LYS A 460 4.10 35.88 13.90
N ALA A 461 3.85 34.54 13.89
CA ALA A 461 4.90 33.58 13.64
C ALA A 461 5.56 33.79 12.27
N SER A 462 4.75 34.02 11.22
CA SER A 462 5.23 34.26 9.86
C SER A 462 6.08 35.53 9.74
N ARG A 463 5.74 36.60 10.44
CA ARG A 463 6.53 37.85 10.47
C ARG A 463 7.89 37.66 11.12
N ILE A 464 7.92 36.92 12.23
CA ILE A 464 9.19 36.65 12.95
C ILE A 464 10.19 35.92 12.07
N VAL A 465 9.73 34.96 11.27
CA VAL A 465 10.58 34.16 10.37
C VAL A 465 10.69 34.75 8.95
N CYS A 466 10.24 35.97 8.71
CA CYS A 466 10.25 36.64 7.40
C CYS A 466 9.44 35.91 6.31
N ALA A 467 8.43 35.11 6.66
CA ALA A 467 7.53 34.45 5.73
C ALA A 467 6.39 35.36 5.25
N ASP A 468 5.92 36.29 6.10
CA ASP A 468 4.79 37.18 5.83
C ASP A 468 4.97 38.04 4.57
N ASP A 469 6.21 38.46 4.30
CA ASP A 469 6.54 39.32 3.14
C ASP A 469 6.21 38.66 1.80
N PHE A 470 6.54 37.41 1.61
CA PHE A 470 6.23 36.71 0.37
C PHE A 470 4.77 36.22 0.35
N ILE A 471 4.23 35.80 1.50
CA ILE A 471 2.84 35.32 1.60
C ILE A 471 1.86 36.44 1.25
N SER A 472 2.09 37.65 1.80
CA SER A 472 1.24 38.82 1.54
C SER A 472 1.28 39.32 0.09
N ARG A 473 2.29 38.94 -0.70
CA ARG A 473 2.39 39.25 -2.14
C ARG A 473 1.64 38.23 -3.02
N MET A 474 1.23 37.12 -2.46
CA MET A 474 0.43 36.15 -3.20
C MET A 474 -1.01 36.64 -3.38
N PRO A 475 -1.70 36.24 -4.47
CA PRO A 475 -3.04 36.78 -4.79
C PRO A 475 -4.05 36.60 -3.65
N GLU A 476 -4.01 35.48 -2.93
CA GLU A 476 -4.93 35.14 -1.84
C GLU A 476 -4.23 35.13 -0.47
N GLY A 477 -2.97 35.60 -0.39
CA GLY A 477 -2.21 35.67 0.85
C GLY A 477 -2.11 34.31 1.55
N TYR A 478 -2.55 34.25 2.82
CA TYR A 478 -2.53 33.01 3.62
C TYR A 478 -3.54 31.97 3.14
N ASP A 479 -4.58 32.36 2.41
CA ASP A 479 -5.59 31.46 1.84
C ASP A 479 -5.15 30.89 0.49
N THR A 480 -3.96 31.27 0.00
CA THR A 480 -3.42 30.71 -1.24
C THR A 480 -3.31 29.19 -1.14
N GLU A 481 -4.02 28.48 -2.03
CA GLU A 481 -3.93 27.03 -2.14
C GLU A 481 -2.58 26.58 -2.68
N VAL A 482 -1.93 25.68 -1.97
CA VAL A 482 -0.70 25.03 -2.41
C VAL A 482 -1.01 23.63 -2.90
N ARG A 483 -0.54 23.32 -4.12
CA ARG A 483 -0.69 22.00 -4.72
C ARG A 483 0.20 20.98 -4.03
N GLU A 484 0.06 19.72 -4.45
CA GLU A 484 0.84 18.60 -3.93
C GLU A 484 2.33 18.96 -3.75
N ARG A 485 2.83 18.72 -2.52
CA ARG A 485 4.20 19.04 -2.08
C ARG A 485 4.61 20.51 -2.28
N GLY A 486 3.65 21.42 -2.37
CA GLY A 486 3.94 22.83 -2.58
C GLY A 486 4.70 23.10 -3.90
N SER A 487 4.32 22.42 -4.99
CA SER A 487 5.06 22.47 -6.27
C SER A 487 5.16 23.87 -6.89
N MET A 488 4.30 24.79 -6.49
CA MET A 488 4.32 26.21 -6.91
C MET A 488 5.22 27.11 -6.06
N LEU A 489 5.74 26.59 -4.94
CA LEU A 489 6.60 27.35 -4.04
C LEU A 489 8.07 27.05 -4.31
N SER A 490 8.93 28.07 -4.20
CA SER A 490 10.37 27.84 -4.21
C SER A 490 10.81 27.06 -2.96
N GLN A 491 11.99 26.44 -3.02
CA GLN A 491 12.53 25.69 -1.87
C GLN A 491 12.68 26.57 -0.62
N GLY A 492 13.15 27.82 -0.79
CA GLY A 492 13.26 28.76 0.31
C GLY A 492 11.89 29.16 0.89
N GLN A 493 10.87 29.37 0.06
CA GLN A 493 9.50 29.65 0.53
C GLN A 493 8.92 28.48 1.34
N LYS A 494 9.12 27.23 0.90
CA LYS A 494 8.73 26.04 1.67
C LYS A 494 9.42 26.01 3.04
N GLN A 495 10.69 26.36 3.07
CA GLN A 495 11.47 26.38 4.30
C GLN A 495 10.97 27.48 5.26
N LEU A 496 10.67 28.70 4.77
CA LEU A 496 10.09 29.76 5.58
C LEU A 496 8.70 29.38 6.15
N ILE A 497 7.84 28.69 5.39
CA ILE A 497 6.57 28.15 5.89
C ILE A 497 6.83 27.11 7.00
N SER A 498 7.83 26.24 6.80
CA SER A 498 8.21 25.25 7.81
C SER A 498 8.75 25.93 9.08
N PHE A 499 9.51 27.02 8.96
CA PHE A 499 9.94 27.84 10.07
C PHE A 499 8.74 28.42 10.84
N ALA A 500 7.78 29.02 10.13
CA ALA A 500 6.58 29.57 10.75
C ALA A 500 5.76 28.49 11.48
N ARG A 501 5.60 27.29 10.86
CA ARG A 501 4.95 26.12 11.46
C ARG A 501 5.62 25.71 12.77
N THR A 502 6.95 25.59 12.76
CA THR A 502 7.72 25.17 13.92
C THR A 502 7.73 26.24 15.02
N LEU A 503 7.84 27.51 14.65
CA LEU A 503 7.79 28.61 15.62
C LEU A 503 6.43 28.73 16.30
N LEU A 504 5.35 28.46 15.55
CA LEU A 504 3.97 28.52 16.05
C LEU A 504 3.71 27.50 17.17
N SER A 505 4.40 26.35 17.17
CA SER A 505 4.31 25.35 18.24
C SER A 505 5.03 25.77 19.53
N ASP A 506 5.81 26.85 19.49
CA ASP A 506 6.62 27.41 20.60
C ASP A 506 7.45 26.36 21.35
N PRO A 507 8.35 25.65 20.65
CA PRO A 507 9.14 24.57 21.25
C PRO A 507 10.25 25.09 22.16
N SER A 508 10.53 24.33 23.23
CA SER A 508 11.68 24.57 24.11
C SER A 508 13.00 24.06 23.52
N ILE A 509 12.93 22.97 22.75
CA ILE A 509 14.06 22.36 22.06
C ILE A 509 13.83 22.41 20.56
N LEU A 510 14.81 22.90 19.80
CA LEU A 510 14.80 22.94 18.34
C LEU A 510 15.82 21.96 17.76
N ILE A 511 15.40 21.22 16.76
CA ILE A 511 16.23 20.31 15.99
C ILE A 511 16.15 20.73 14.53
N LEU A 512 17.30 21.09 13.96
CA LEU A 512 17.41 21.63 12.62
C LEU A 512 18.39 20.79 11.80
N ASP A 513 17.90 20.17 10.71
CA ASP A 513 18.76 19.52 9.73
C ASP A 513 18.88 20.45 8.51
N GLU A 514 19.99 21.21 8.44
CA GLU A 514 20.20 22.24 7.44
C GLU A 514 20.92 21.69 6.22
N ALA A 515 20.16 21.46 5.13
CA ALA A 515 20.75 21.27 3.81
C ALA A 515 19.99 22.12 2.78
N THR A 516 20.53 23.29 2.46
CA THR A 516 19.99 24.13 1.38
C THR A 516 21.08 24.44 0.39
N SER A 517 20.98 23.85 -0.80
CA SER A 517 21.71 24.24 -1.99
C SER A 517 20.76 25.01 -2.94
N SER A 518 21.27 26.07 -3.58
CA SER A 518 20.61 26.79 -4.69
C SER A 518 19.36 27.60 -4.32
N ILE A 519 19.52 28.53 -3.36
CA ILE A 519 18.50 29.54 -3.05
C ILE A 519 19.02 30.93 -3.52
N ASP A 520 18.09 31.78 -3.98
CA ASP A 520 18.43 33.15 -4.33
C ASP A 520 18.87 33.98 -3.10
N VAL A 521 19.74 34.96 -3.32
CA VAL A 521 20.37 35.75 -2.26
C VAL A 521 19.37 36.46 -1.33
N GLN A 522 18.25 36.93 -1.86
CA GLN A 522 17.22 37.61 -1.08
C GLN A 522 16.50 36.65 -0.14
N THR A 523 16.09 35.49 -0.64
CA THR A 523 15.45 34.45 0.17
C THR A 523 16.44 33.86 1.19
N GLU A 524 17.72 33.74 0.83
CA GLU A 524 18.75 33.28 1.76
C GLU A 524 18.89 34.21 2.96
N LYS A 525 18.89 35.54 2.73
CA LYS A 525 18.94 36.54 3.82
C LYS A 525 17.70 36.45 4.72
N ALA A 526 16.52 36.25 4.14
CA ALA A 526 15.29 36.06 4.91
C ALA A 526 15.36 34.78 5.77
N LEU A 527 15.83 33.66 5.18
CA LEU A 527 16.04 32.41 5.90
C LEU A 527 17.01 32.53 7.06
N GLN A 528 18.15 33.21 6.85
CA GLN A 528 19.13 33.43 7.93
C GLN A 528 18.56 34.30 9.06
N THR A 529 17.79 35.33 8.71
CA THR A 529 17.12 36.18 9.71
C THR A 529 16.07 35.38 10.48
N GLY A 530 15.23 34.58 9.78
CA GLY A 530 14.24 33.73 10.39
C GLY A 530 14.84 32.65 11.29
N LEU A 531 15.93 32.02 10.83
CA LEU A 531 16.67 31.03 11.62
C LEU A 531 17.20 31.65 12.93
N ASN A 532 17.87 32.79 12.85
CA ASN A 532 18.41 33.47 14.04
C ASN A 532 17.28 33.82 15.03
N ALA A 533 16.11 34.25 14.53
CA ALA A 533 14.96 34.54 15.38
C ALA A 533 14.38 33.26 16.04
N MET A 534 14.41 32.13 15.37
CA MET A 534 13.95 30.85 15.93
C MET A 534 14.89 30.35 17.04
N LEU A 535 16.20 30.57 16.93
CA LEU A 535 17.19 30.08 17.88
C LEU A 535 17.15 30.82 19.21
N GLN A 536 16.69 32.08 19.22
CA GLN A 536 16.72 32.92 20.43
C GLN A 536 15.93 32.32 21.59
N GLY A 537 16.62 32.12 22.74
CA GLY A 537 16.01 31.62 23.96
C GLY A 537 15.62 30.14 23.98
N ARG A 538 16.01 29.37 22.96
CA ARG A 538 15.71 27.95 22.82
C ARG A 538 16.97 27.11 22.75
N THR A 539 16.93 25.94 23.35
CA THR A 539 18.02 24.97 23.20
C THR A 539 17.94 24.40 21.78
N SER A 540 19.04 24.42 21.04
CA SER A 540 19.00 24.07 19.61
C SER A 540 20.11 23.11 19.23
N PHE A 541 19.73 22.07 18.44
CA PHE A 541 20.65 21.14 17.78
C PHE A 541 20.60 21.38 16.28
N ILE A 542 21.74 21.76 15.69
CA ILE A 542 21.81 22.12 14.27
C ILE A 542 22.82 21.24 13.57
N ILE A 543 22.38 20.43 12.60
CA ILE A 543 23.28 19.79 11.65
C ILE A 543 23.63 20.85 10.62
N ALA A 544 24.74 21.51 10.82
CA ALA A 544 25.10 22.68 10.04
C ALA A 544 26.03 22.33 8.87
N HIS A 545 25.63 22.76 7.68
CA HIS A 545 26.43 22.68 6.46
C HIS A 545 26.96 24.05 6.01
N ARG A 546 26.48 25.15 6.61
CA ARG A 546 26.90 26.52 6.28
C ARG A 546 27.82 27.11 7.35
N LEU A 547 28.94 27.70 6.91
CA LEU A 547 29.90 28.32 7.80
C LEU A 547 29.29 29.43 8.66
N SER A 548 28.35 30.21 8.12
CA SER A 548 27.66 31.29 8.85
C SER A 548 26.84 30.76 10.02
N THR A 549 26.13 29.66 9.84
CA THR A 549 25.32 29.00 10.87
C THR A 549 26.23 28.40 11.96
N ILE A 550 27.28 27.69 11.55
CA ILE A 550 28.25 27.08 12.49
C ILE A 550 28.87 28.12 13.38
N ARG A 551 29.32 29.25 12.81
CA ARG A 551 29.97 30.34 13.55
C ARG A 551 29.04 31.03 14.55
N GLY A 552 27.74 31.04 14.28
CA GLY A 552 26.72 31.68 15.12
C GLY A 552 26.26 30.84 16.32
N CYS A 553 26.70 29.58 16.44
CA CYS A 553 26.32 28.70 17.54
C CYS A 553 27.24 28.89 18.77
N ASP A 554 26.65 28.75 19.97
CA ASP A 554 27.37 28.84 21.23
C ASP A 554 28.38 27.71 21.43
N ARG A 555 28.01 26.50 20.94
CA ARG A 555 28.84 25.31 21.03
C ARG A 555 28.90 24.59 19.68
N ILE A 556 30.06 24.11 19.33
CA ILE A 556 30.32 23.27 18.17
C ILE A 556 30.83 21.91 18.66
N MET A 557 30.25 20.83 18.15
CA MET A 557 30.63 19.45 18.42
C MET A 557 31.08 18.82 17.11
N TYR A 558 32.36 18.49 16.98
CA TYR A 558 32.91 17.79 15.83
C TYR A 558 32.78 16.28 16.06
N ILE A 559 32.01 15.63 15.21
CA ILE A 559 31.69 14.22 15.32
C ILE A 559 32.42 13.47 14.22
N ASP A 560 33.15 12.43 14.62
CA ASP A 560 33.82 11.50 13.72
C ASP A 560 34.00 10.15 14.41
N ASP A 561 34.13 9.09 13.62
CA ASP A 561 34.28 7.69 14.08
C ASP A 561 33.29 7.28 15.21
N GLY A 562 32.07 7.83 15.19
CA GLY A 562 31.00 7.51 16.15
C GLY A 562 31.19 8.13 17.54
N GLY A 563 32.04 9.16 17.69
CA GLY A 563 32.27 9.90 18.93
C GLY A 563 32.40 11.38 18.71
N ILE A 564 32.43 12.17 19.81
CA ILE A 564 32.73 13.61 19.79
C ILE A 564 34.24 13.77 19.94
N MET A 565 34.90 14.21 18.86
CA MET A 565 36.35 14.41 18.85
C MET A 565 36.75 15.75 19.42
N GLU A 566 35.97 16.78 19.18
CA GLU A 566 36.23 18.16 19.69
C GLU A 566 34.91 18.83 20.05
N THR A 567 34.94 19.62 21.13
CA THR A 567 33.83 20.49 21.51
C THR A 567 34.37 21.82 22.04
N GLY A 568 33.66 22.89 21.74
CA GLY A 568 33.99 24.25 22.18
C GLY A 568 33.31 25.33 21.35
N SER A 569 33.59 26.59 21.61
CA SER A 569 33.18 27.73 20.77
C SER A 569 33.97 27.76 19.46
N HIS A 570 33.47 28.55 18.48
CA HIS A 570 34.20 28.77 17.23
C HIS A 570 35.65 29.25 17.48
N GLU A 571 35.82 30.22 18.36
CA GLU A 571 37.12 30.82 18.66
C GLU A 571 38.08 29.83 19.32
N GLU A 572 37.58 29.04 20.28
CA GLU A 572 38.37 28.02 20.98
C GLU A 572 38.85 26.93 20.00
N LEU A 573 37.96 26.43 19.15
CA LEU A 573 38.29 25.37 18.21
C LEU A 573 39.21 25.82 17.07
N MET A 574 39.06 27.09 16.63
CA MET A 574 39.98 27.68 15.65
C MET A 574 41.38 27.86 16.25
N ALA A 575 41.48 28.23 17.54
CA ALA A 575 42.79 28.36 18.24
C ALA A 575 43.47 26.98 18.41
N LYS A 576 42.70 25.90 18.63
CA LYS A 576 43.23 24.54 18.77
C LYS A 576 43.83 23.97 17.50
N LYS A 577 43.44 24.48 16.31
CA LYS A 577 43.87 24.03 14.98
C LYS A 577 43.67 22.51 14.76
N GLY A 578 42.62 21.94 15.33
CA GLY A 578 42.29 20.53 15.26
C GLY A 578 41.44 20.14 14.07
N TYR A 579 40.51 19.18 14.27
CA TYR A 579 39.60 18.66 13.24
C TYR A 579 38.64 19.73 12.71
N TYR A 580 38.07 20.54 13.62
CA TYR A 580 37.18 21.62 13.24
C TYR A 580 37.88 22.68 12.39
N TYR A 581 39.11 23.09 12.77
CA TYR A 581 39.89 24.07 12.01
C TYR A 581 40.11 23.58 10.56
N LYS A 582 40.48 22.29 10.38
CA LYS A 582 40.71 21.72 9.05
C LYS A 582 39.43 21.72 8.21
N LEU A 583 38.29 21.34 8.81
CA LEU A 583 37.01 21.39 8.15
C LEU A 583 36.63 22.81 7.71
N TYR A 584 36.74 23.76 8.63
CA TYR A 584 36.37 25.17 8.41
C TYR A 584 37.24 25.82 7.33
N THR A 585 38.56 25.62 7.36
CA THR A 585 39.48 26.19 6.37
C THR A 585 39.27 25.56 4.98
N ALA A 586 39.03 24.27 4.89
CA ALA A 586 38.71 23.59 3.63
C ALA A 586 37.42 24.13 2.98
N GLN A 587 36.37 24.34 3.78
CA GLN A 587 35.12 24.93 3.26
C GLN A 587 35.28 26.41 2.86
N LEU A 588 36.09 27.19 3.56
CA LEU A 588 36.41 28.57 3.19
C LEU A 588 37.17 28.65 1.85
N GLU A 589 38.12 27.75 1.60
CA GLU A 589 38.86 27.69 0.33
C GLU A 589 37.94 27.32 -0.82
N GLU A 590 36.94 26.44 -0.59
CA GLU A 590 35.97 26.08 -1.59
C GLU A 590 35.02 27.23 -1.95
N VAL A 591 34.58 28.03 -0.97
CA VAL A 591 33.77 29.23 -1.17
C VAL A 591 34.56 30.28 -1.97
N HIS A 592 35.86 30.48 -1.67
CA HIS A 592 36.71 31.44 -2.40
C HIS A 592 37.08 31.00 -3.82
N LYS A 593 36.99 29.69 -4.14
CA LYS A 593 37.22 29.18 -5.50
C LYS A 593 35.96 29.28 -6.37
N THR A 594 34.80 29.40 -5.76
CA THR A 594 33.49 29.45 -6.46
C THR A 594 32.90 30.88 -6.52
N ALA A 595 33.45 31.84 -5.79
CA ALA A 595 33.14 33.28 -5.88
C ALA A 595 34.09 33.98 -6.85
#